data_e84e224c35772df5fc5f183cdf47e42c
#
_entry.id   e84e224c35772df5fc5f183cdf47e42c
#
_cell.length_a   1.000
_cell.length_b   1.000
_cell.length_c   1.000
_cell.angle_alpha   90.00
_cell.angle_beta   90.00
_cell.angle_gamma   90.00
#
_symmetry.space_group_name_H-M   'P 1'
#
loop_
_entity.id
_entity.type
_entity.pdbx_description
1 polymer ?
#
loop_
_entity_poly.entity_id
_entity_poly.type
_entity_poly.pdbx_seq_one_letter_code
_entity_poly.pdbx_strand_id
1 'polypeptide(L)'
;MKNAESIDRIIQVKDINIGKNISVLRKAMKIKQTDMVARLQIYGLDISIYSYNRIEKGTQNPTVSFLLACCQILNCDVNTLFDFYPIL
;
A
#
# COMPACT_ATOMS: atom_id res chain seq x y z
N MET A 1 -18.75 -15.62 11.99
CA MET A 1 -17.61 -15.03 12.48
C MET A 1 -16.54 -14.83 11.48
N LYS A 2 -15.92 -13.75 11.53
CA LYS A 2 -14.90 -13.45 10.56
C LYS A 2 -13.61 -14.08 10.93
N ASN A 3 -12.82 -14.46 9.96
CA ASN A 3 -11.49 -14.95 10.25
C ASN A 3 -10.53 -13.78 10.37
N ALA A 4 -9.33 -14.05 10.84
CA ALA A 4 -8.35 -13.02 11.10
C ALA A 4 -7.92 -12.29 9.82
N GLU A 5 -7.92 -13.00 8.70
CA GLU A 5 -7.57 -12.39 7.43
C GLU A 5 -8.50 -11.29 7.04
N SER A 6 -9.81 -11.52 7.22
CA SER A 6 -10.79 -10.49 6.87
C SER A 6 -10.64 -9.26 7.71
N ILE A 7 -10.23 -9.42 8.97
CA ILE A 7 -10.10 -8.31 9.89
C ILE A 7 -8.85 -7.50 9.59
N ASP A 8 -7.78 -8.19 9.18
CA ASP A 8 -6.49 -7.56 8.99
C ASP A 8 -6.37 -6.79 7.67
N ARG A 9 -7.21 -7.06 6.70
CA ARG A 9 -7.07 -6.45 5.39
C ARG A 9 -7.98 -5.26 5.23
N ILE A 10 -7.44 -4.26 4.52
CA ILE A 10 -8.17 -3.06 4.16
C ILE A 10 -8.74 -3.30 2.76
N ILE A 11 -10.05 -3.23 2.64
CA ILE A 11 -10.70 -3.43 1.35
C ILE A 11 -10.80 -2.11 0.62
N GLN A 12 -10.21 -2.06 -0.55
CA GLN A 12 -10.22 -0.86 -1.36
C GLN A 12 -11.55 -0.75 -2.09
N VAL A 13 -12.21 0.39 -1.92
CA VAL A 13 -13.45 0.62 -2.64
C VAL A 13 -13.12 1.28 -3.97
N LYS A 14 -14.14 1.32 -4.82
CA LYS A 14 -13.96 1.70 -6.21
C LYS A 14 -13.28 3.05 -6.41
N ASP A 15 -13.70 4.04 -5.66
CA ASP A 15 -13.22 5.41 -5.87
C ASP A 15 -12.08 5.80 -4.94
N ILE A 16 -11.62 4.87 -4.13
CA ILE A 16 -10.50 5.10 -3.24
C ILE A 16 -9.44 4.09 -3.61
N ASN A 17 -8.41 4.54 -4.26
CA ASN A 17 -7.37 3.63 -4.73
C ASN A 17 -6.08 3.87 -3.96
N ILE A 18 -5.95 3.18 -2.84
CA ILE A 18 -4.78 3.27 -1.98
C ILE A 18 -3.53 2.83 -2.74
N GLY A 19 -3.66 1.78 -3.53
CA GLY A 19 -2.53 1.28 -4.31
C GLY A 19 -2.02 2.31 -5.30
N LYS A 20 -2.92 3.02 -5.94
CA LYS A 20 -2.53 4.08 -6.87
C LYS A 20 -1.82 5.22 -6.15
N ASN A 21 -2.32 5.58 -4.97
CA ASN A 21 -1.69 6.63 -4.18
C ASN A 21 -0.27 6.23 -3.77
N ILE A 22 -0.09 4.97 -3.38
CA ILE A 22 1.24 4.46 -3.06
C ILE A 22 2.15 4.55 -4.27
N SER A 23 1.65 4.15 -5.43
CA SER A 23 2.41 4.22 -6.67
C SER A 23 2.85 5.64 -7.00
N VAL A 24 1.94 6.59 -6.87
CA VAL A 24 2.25 8.00 -7.16
C VAL A 24 3.33 8.51 -6.22
N LEU A 25 3.18 8.24 -4.92
CA LEU A 25 4.16 8.69 -3.94
C LEU A 25 5.52 8.03 -4.15
N ARG A 26 5.51 6.73 -4.44
CA ARG A 26 6.74 6.00 -4.70
C ARG A 26 7.49 6.57 -5.90
N LYS A 27 6.77 6.81 -6.98
CA LYS A 27 7.39 7.36 -8.20
C LYS A 27 7.91 8.77 -7.99
N ALA A 28 7.18 9.56 -7.20
CA ALA A 28 7.63 10.91 -6.88
C ALA A 28 8.97 10.90 -6.13
N MET A 29 9.21 9.87 -5.34
CA MET A 29 10.48 9.69 -4.63
C MET A 29 11.50 8.93 -5.46
N LYS A 30 11.15 8.55 -6.69
CA LYS A 30 12.04 7.84 -7.61
C LYS A 30 12.50 6.49 -7.05
N ILE A 31 11.59 5.82 -6.35
CA ILE A 31 11.85 4.49 -5.80
C ILE A 31 11.24 3.46 -6.75
N LYS A 32 12.05 2.49 -7.17
CA LYS A 32 11.54 1.39 -8.00
C LYS A 32 10.72 0.42 -7.15
N GLN A 33 9.83 -0.33 -7.81
CA GLN A 33 9.04 -1.33 -7.09
C GLN A 33 9.92 -2.36 -6.38
N THR A 34 11.00 -2.79 -7.01
CA THR A 34 11.91 -3.75 -6.39
C THR A 34 12.56 -3.18 -5.13
N ASP A 35 12.91 -1.90 -5.15
CA ASP A 35 13.48 -1.25 -3.98
C ASP A 35 12.45 -1.09 -2.88
N MET A 36 11.22 -0.79 -3.27
CA MET A 36 10.14 -0.68 -2.31
C MET A 36 9.92 -2.01 -1.57
N VAL A 37 9.90 -3.11 -2.33
CA VAL A 37 9.75 -4.43 -1.74
C VAL A 37 10.89 -4.73 -0.79
N ALA A 38 12.13 -4.41 -1.18
CA ALA A 38 13.28 -4.63 -0.32
C ALA A 38 13.15 -3.87 1.01
N ARG A 39 12.67 -2.62 0.94
CA ARG A 39 12.47 -1.81 2.14
C ARG A 39 11.36 -2.37 3.02
N LEU A 40 10.28 -2.85 2.40
CA LEU A 40 9.20 -3.47 3.14
C LEU A 40 9.67 -4.73 3.87
N GLN A 41 10.55 -5.50 3.24
CA GLN A 41 11.11 -6.68 3.88
C GLN A 41 11.96 -6.33 5.09
N ILE A 42 12.66 -5.21 5.03
CA ILE A 42 13.42 -4.72 6.19
C ILE A 42 12.48 -4.41 7.36
N TYR A 43 11.28 -3.96 7.07
CA TYR A 43 10.26 -3.72 8.10
C TYR A 43 9.58 -5.01 8.56
N GLY A 44 10.03 -6.15 8.06
CA GLY A 44 9.51 -7.44 8.52
C GLY A 44 8.35 -7.98 7.71
N LEU A 45 8.02 -7.35 6.57
CA LEU A 45 6.93 -7.84 5.75
C LEU A 45 7.46 -8.85 4.75
N ASP A 46 6.85 -10.03 4.74
CA ASP A 46 7.20 -11.07 3.79
C ASP A 46 6.30 -10.91 2.55
N ILE A 47 6.70 -9.99 1.69
CA ILE A 47 5.90 -9.69 0.51
C ILE A 47 6.74 -9.89 -0.75
N SER A 48 6.12 -10.47 -1.77
CA SER A 48 6.78 -10.67 -3.06
C SER A 48 6.53 -9.45 -3.95
N ILE A 49 7.36 -9.32 -4.99
CA ILE A 49 7.17 -8.26 -5.98
C ILE A 49 5.82 -8.42 -6.68
N TYR A 50 5.35 -9.65 -6.84
CA TYR A 50 4.06 -9.89 -7.50
C TYR A 50 2.90 -9.41 -6.65
N SER A 51 2.92 -9.70 -5.36
CA SER A 51 1.89 -9.20 -4.44
C SER A 51 1.95 -7.70 -4.36
N TYR A 52 3.14 -7.13 -4.24
CA TYR A 52 3.28 -5.70 -4.18
C TYR A 52 2.69 -5.03 -5.43
N ASN A 53 3.02 -5.56 -6.59
CA ASN A 53 2.51 -5.02 -7.85
C ASN A 53 0.98 -5.05 -7.89
N ARG A 54 0.38 -6.15 -7.42
CA ARG A 54 -1.08 -6.27 -7.39
C ARG A 54 -1.72 -5.27 -6.44
N ILE A 55 -1.06 -4.96 -5.34
CA ILE A 55 -1.58 -3.96 -4.41
C ILE A 55 -1.59 -2.59 -5.08
N GLU A 56 -0.53 -2.23 -5.77
CA GLU A 56 -0.51 -0.95 -6.47
C GLU A 56 -1.57 -0.88 -7.57
N LYS A 57 -1.86 -2.00 -8.20
CA LYS A 57 -2.89 -2.06 -9.24
C LYS A 57 -4.31 -2.11 -8.68
N GLY A 58 -4.45 -2.33 -7.40
CA GLY A 58 -5.76 -2.41 -6.77
C GLY A 58 -6.42 -3.78 -6.89
N THR A 59 -5.67 -4.80 -7.31
CA THR A 59 -6.21 -6.14 -7.46
C THR A 59 -5.94 -7.04 -6.26
N GLN A 60 -5.22 -6.53 -5.27
CA GLN A 60 -4.99 -7.21 -4.01
C GLN A 60 -5.07 -6.18 -2.89
N ASN A 61 -5.80 -6.50 -1.85
CA ASN A 61 -5.97 -5.60 -0.73
C ASN A 61 -4.76 -5.65 0.20
N PRO A 62 -4.30 -4.49 0.67
CA PRO A 62 -3.17 -4.45 1.59
C PRO A 62 -3.59 -4.79 3.01
N THR A 63 -2.62 -5.16 3.82
CA THR A 63 -2.83 -5.29 5.26
C THR A 63 -2.54 -3.96 5.93
N VAL A 64 -2.97 -3.83 7.18
CA VAL A 64 -2.66 -2.63 7.96
C VAL A 64 -1.16 -2.49 8.14
N SER A 65 -0.47 -3.59 8.43
CA SER A 65 0.98 -3.57 8.60
C SER A 65 1.70 -3.07 7.35
N PHE A 66 1.22 -3.49 6.18
CA PHE A 66 1.77 -3.04 4.91
C PHE A 66 1.63 -1.51 4.78
N LEU A 67 0.45 -0.99 5.09
CA LEU A 67 0.21 0.44 4.97
C LEU A 67 1.07 1.26 5.91
N LEU A 68 1.23 0.79 7.15
CA LEU A 68 2.05 1.50 8.12
C LEU A 68 3.51 1.52 7.68
N ALA A 69 4.00 0.41 7.13
CA ALA A 69 5.37 0.36 6.63
C ALA A 69 5.54 1.30 5.43
N CYS A 70 4.55 1.35 4.54
CA CYS A 70 4.59 2.27 3.42
C CYS A 70 4.67 3.71 3.88
N CYS A 71 3.93 4.06 4.92
CA CYS A 71 3.97 5.42 5.47
C CYS A 71 5.38 5.77 5.94
N GLN A 72 6.06 4.83 6.58
CA GLN A 72 7.43 5.06 7.04
C GLN A 72 8.38 5.25 5.87
N ILE A 73 8.27 4.37 4.88
CA ILE A 73 9.18 4.41 3.73
C ILE A 73 8.96 5.65 2.89
N LEU A 74 7.70 6.01 2.67
CA LEU A 74 7.33 7.13 1.83
C LEU A 74 7.27 8.46 2.59
N ASN A 75 7.54 8.41 3.88
CA ASN A 75 7.56 9.60 4.73
C ASN A 75 6.24 10.37 4.64
N CYS A 76 5.15 9.66 4.83
CA CYS A 76 3.82 10.27 4.79
C CYS A 76 2.97 9.66 5.89
N ASP A 77 1.79 10.21 6.10
CA ASP A 77 0.87 9.66 7.08
C ASP A 77 -0.24 8.88 6.39
N VAL A 78 -1.06 8.22 7.19
CA VAL A 78 -2.14 7.40 6.68
C VAL A 78 -3.13 8.23 5.88
N ASN A 79 -3.37 9.46 6.29
CA ASN A 79 -4.30 10.33 5.59
C ASN A 79 -3.85 10.56 4.15
N THR A 80 -2.56 10.69 3.92
CA THR A 80 -2.03 10.86 2.58
C THR A 80 -2.30 9.65 1.71
N LEU A 81 -2.17 8.44 2.28
CA LEU A 81 -2.44 7.24 1.51
C LEU A 81 -3.91 7.09 1.17
N PHE A 82 -4.79 7.60 2.02
CA PHE A 82 -6.23 7.49 1.82
C PHE A 82 -6.82 8.71 1.11
N ASP A 83 -5.98 9.69 0.79
CA ASP A 83 -6.43 10.87 0.11
C ASP A 83 -6.70 10.55 -1.35
N PHE A 84 -7.86 10.92 -1.85
CA PHE A 84 -8.17 10.67 -3.24
C PHE A 84 -8.93 11.85 -3.77
N TYR A 85 -8.71 12.10 -5.01
CA TYR A 85 -9.32 13.17 -5.66
C TYR A 85 -10.24 12.63 -6.67
N PRO A 86 -10.93 13.40 -6.86
CA PRO A 86 -11.35 14.50 -6.65
C PRO A 86 -12.44 14.46 -6.08
N ILE A 87 -12.58 14.00 -5.50
CA ILE A 87 -13.47 14.00 -4.89
C ILE A 87 -14.25 14.97 -4.98
N LEU A 88 -14.29 15.61 -5.21
CA LEU A 88 -15.13 16.44 -5.12
C LEU A 88 -15.31 17.19 -5.88
#